data_e47e743c8d922673fc0c42bc8f6c3c62
#
_entry.id   e47e743c8d922673fc0c42bc8f6c3c62
#
_cell.length_a   1.000
_cell.length_b   1.000
_cell.length_c   1.000
_cell.angle_alpha   90.00
_cell.angle_beta   90.00
_cell.angle_gamma   90.00
#
_symmetry.space_group_name_H-M   'P 1'
#
loop_
_entity.id
_entity.type
_entity.pdbx_description
1 polymer ?
#
loop_
_entity_poly.entity_id
_entity_poly.type
_entity_poly.pdbx_seq_one_letter_code
_entity_poly.pdbx_strand_id
1 'polypeptide(L)'
;RKLIEKRNVAAGFNLTLQEDPYLPTDTTPFYPKNVPVIAFFTGSHEEYHRPADKPDTLNYDGLERVAKFARALITDLASGAERPAYAKVEKRDGGGGREQLRAYLGTIPDYAQEVAGVKLSGTRGGSPAEKAGLKGGDIIVEFAGQKLANIYDYTYAMDAVKIGQPVK
;
A
#
# COMPACT_ATOMS: atom_id res chain seq x y z
N ARG A 1 -8.87 2.86 -15.40
CA ARG A 1 -9.54 3.90 -14.65
C ARG A 1 -11.01 4.01 -15.03
N LYS A 2 -11.35 4.35 -16.28
CA LYS A 2 -12.76 4.52 -16.76
C LYS A 2 -13.68 3.35 -16.40
N LEU A 3 -13.21 2.11 -16.51
CA LEU A 3 -14.00 0.92 -16.15
C LEU A 3 -14.30 0.88 -14.64
N ILE A 4 -13.32 1.20 -13.80
CA ILE A 4 -13.48 1.25 -12.36
C ILE A 4 -14.55 2.30 -11.99
N GLU A 5 -14.42 3.51 -12.51
CA GLU A 5 -15.36 4.61 -12.27
C GLU A 5 -16.78 4.23 -12.74
N LYS A 6 -16.91 3.63 -13.94
CA LYS A 6 -18.19 3.14 -14.48
C LYS A 6 -18.85 2.13 -13.53
N ARG A 7 -18.11 1.14 -13.06
CA ARG A 7 -18.66 0.11 -12.17
C ARG A 7 -18.93 0.64 -10.78
N ASN A 8 -18.19 1.66 -10.34
CA ASN A 8 -18.41 2.28 -9.05
C ASN A 8 -19.72 3.07 -8.94
N VAL A 9 -20.30 3.50 -10.03
CA VAL A 9 -21.62 4.16 -10.02
C VAL A 9 -22.65 3.31 -9.29
N ALA A 10 -22.67 1.99 -9.54
CA ALA A 10 -23.59 1.06 -8.86
C ALA A 10 -23.07 0.58 -7.50
N ALA A 11 -21.75 0.51 -7.31
CA ALA A 11 -21.16 0.02 -6.06
C ALA A 11 -21.13 1.08 -4.95
N GLY A 12 -21.06 2.37 -5.33
CA GLY A 12 -21.18 3.51 -4.40
C GLY A 12 -20.03 3.62 -3.40
N PHE A 13 -18.80 3.24 -3.80
CA PHE A 13 -17.62 3.43 -2.95
C PHE A 13 -17.07 4.86 -3.07
N ASN A 14 -16.57 5.40 -1.98
CA ASN A 14 -15.66 6.54 -2.03
C ASN A 14 -14.26 6.02 -2.39
N LEU A 15 -13.86 6.15 -3.67
CA LEU A 15 -12.62 5.58 -4.18
C LEU A 15 -11.50 6.60 -4.16
N THR A 16 -10.39 6.25 -3.54
CA THR A 16 -9.08 6.88 -3.77
C THR A 16 -8.31 6.03 -4.77
N LEU A 17 -8.09 6.55 -5.99
CA LEU A 17 -7.39 5.84 -7.05
C LEU A 17 -5.90 6.20 -7.01
N GLN A 18 -5.06 5.20 -6.77
CA GLN A 18 -3.61 5.33 -6.79
C GLN A 18 -3.03 4.66 -8.02
N GLU A 19 -2.07 5.31 -8.65
CA GLU A 19 -1.48 4.86 -9.91
C GLU A 19 -0.04 4.35 -9.77
N ASP A 20 0.56 4.47 -8.56
CA ASP A 20 1.91 3.95 -8.29
C ASP A 20 1.85 2.45 -7.96
N PRO A 21 2.43 1.58 -8.82
CA PRO A 21 2.36 0.13 -8.67
C PRO A 21 3.50 -0.45 -7.81
N TYR A 22 4.39 0.40 -7.28
CA TYR A 22 5.61 -0.04 -6.62
C TYR A 22 5.51 -0.15 -5.10
N LEU A 23 4.33 0.09 -4.53
CA LEU A 23 4.09 -0.20 -3.12
C LEU A 23 4.30 -1.70 -2.83
N PRO A 24 4.81 -2.07 -1.66
CA PRO A 24 5.06 -3.46 -1.26
C PRO A 24 3.76 -4.20 -0.99
N THR A 25 3.05 -4.56 -2.04
CA THR A 25 1.79 -5.32 -2.03
C THR A 25 1.94 -6.58 -2.87
N ASP A 26 0.93 -7.44 -2.88
CA ASP A 26 0.90 -8.67 -3.67
C ASP A 26 0.92 -8.41 -5.19
N THR A 27 0.69 -7.18 -5.63
CA THR A 27 0.83 -6.79 -7.05
C THR A 27 2.28 -6.66 -7.50
N THR A 28 3.17 -6.48 -6.54
CA THR A 28 4.60 -6.21 -6.75
C THR A 28 5.35 -7.25 -7.59
N PRO A 29 5.12 -8.57 -7.47
CA PRO A 29 5.80 -9.56 -8.30
C PRO A 29 5.27 -9.62 -9.75
N PHE A 30 4.08 -9.07 -10.03
CA PHE A 30 3.42 -9.17 -11.33
C PHE A 30 3.69 -7.93 -12.21
N TYR A 31 3.56 -6.74 -11.63
CA TYR A 31 3.65 -5.50 -12.39
C TYR A 31 4.97 -5.35 -13.19
N PRO A 32 6.18 -5.62 -12.63
CA PRO A 32 7.43 -5.51 -13.38
C PRO A 32 7.57 -6.52 -14.53
N LYS A 33 6.69 -7.52 -14.58
CA LYS A 33 6.61 -8.51 -15.67
C LYS A 33 5.59 -8.12 -16.75
N ASN A 34 5.23 -6.84 -16.82
CA ASN A 34 4.26 -6.28 -17.76
C ASN A 34 2.83 -6.86 -17.59
N VAL A 35 2.48 -7.29 -16.40
CA VAL A 35 1.12 -7.74 -16.08
C VAL A 35 0.35 -6.57 -15.46
N PRO A 36 -0.76 -6.12 -16.07
CA PRO A 36 -1.64 -5.12 -15.44
C PRO A 36 -2.19 -5.64 -14.11
N VAL A 37 -2.21 -4.79 -13.11
CA VAL A 37 -2.61 -5.18 -11.75
C VAL A 37 -3.67 -4.23 -11.20
N ILE A 38 -4.54 -4.75 -10.35
CA ILE A 38 -5.48 -3.98 -9.54
C ILE A 38 -5.38 -4.51 -8.11
N ALA A 39 -5.19 -3.62 -7.15
CA ALA A 39 -5.29 -3.93 -5.74
C ALA A 39 -6.51 -3.22 -5.13
N PHE A 40 -7.18 -3.91 -4.21
CA PHE A 40 -8.26 -3.34 -3.40
C PHE A 40 -7.76 -3.24 -1.96
N PHE A 41 -7.96 -2.08 -1.36
CA PHE A 41 -7.59 -1.85 0.02
C PHE A 41 -8.64 -0.97 0.70
N THR A 42 -9.07 -1.37 1.89
CA THR A 42 -10.13 -0.69 2.66
C THR A 42 -9.59 0.08 3.85
N GLY A 43 -8.29 0.24 3.92
CA GLY A 43 -7.60 0.89 5.03
C GLY A 43 -7.09 -0.09 6.08
N SER A 44 -6.22 0.39 6.96
CA SER A 44 -5.75 -0.36 8.11
C SER A 44 -6.68 -0.17 9.30
N HIS A 45 -6.73 -1.16 10.17
CA HIS A 45 -7.46 -1.18 11.43
C HIS A 45 -6.50 -1.48 12.58
N GLU A 46 -6.95 -1.39 13.82
CA GLU A 46 -6.10 -1.51 15.00
C GLU A 46 -5.36 -2.86 15.06
N GLU A 47 -6.02 -3.94 14.63
CA GLU A 47 -5.49 -5.30 14.64
C GLU A 47 -4.64 -5.63 13.40
N TYR A 48 -4.56 -4.75 12.41
CA TYR A 48 -3.84 -4.98 11.16
C TYR A 48 -2.41 -5.49 11.38
N HIS A 49 -2.08 -6.64 10.79
CA HIS A 49 -0.81 -7.36 10.98
C HIS A 49 -0.50 -7.79 12.42
N ARG A 50 -1.52 -7.99 13.25
CA ARG A 50 -1.39 -8.47 14.63
C ARG A 50 -2.06 -9.83 14.81
N PRO A 51 -1.69 -10.63 15.83
CA PRO A 51 -2.37 -11.90 16.14
C PRO A 51 -3.85 -11.75 16.52
N ALA A 52 -4.28 -10.54 16.86
CA ALA A 52 -5.66 -10.21 17.16
C ALA A 52 -6.53 -10.01 15.90
N ASP A 53 -5.92 -9.89 14.71
CA ASP A 53 -6.64 -9.83 13.43
C ASP A 53 -7.21 -11.21 13.11
N LYS A 54 -8.47 -11.40 13.47
CA LYS A 54 -9.19 -12.67 13.42
C LYS A 54 -10.45 -12.56 12.56
N PRO A 55 -10.99 -13.68 12.07
CA PRO A 55 -12.22 -13.68 11.29
C PRO A 55 -13.40 -12.99 11.96
N ASP A 56 -13.49 -13.04 13.28
CA ASP A 56 -14.59 -12.46 14.05
C ASP A 56 -14.62 -10.92 14.00
N THR A 57 -13.52 -10.30 13.63
CA THR A 57 -13.39 -8.83 13.50
C THR A 57 -13.68 -8.31 12.10
N LEU A 58 -13.94 -9.21 11.13
CA LEU A 58 -14.16 -8.83 9.74
C LEU A 58 -15.52 -8.19 9.50
N ASN A 59 -15.53 -7.11 8.74
CA ASN A 59 -16.75 -6.53 8.18
C ASN A 59 -17.21 -7.35 6.96
N TYR A 60 -17.97 -8.40 7.18
CA TYR A 60 -18.43 -9.31 6.12
C TYR A 60 -19.33 -8.64 5.08
N ASP A 61 -20.17 -7.68 5.48
CA ASP A 61 -21.00 -6.91 4.53
C ASP A 61 -20.14 -6.05 3.60
N GLY A 62 -19.10 -5.41 4.17
CA GLY A 62 -18.11 -4.67 3.41
C GLY A 62 -17.31 -5.58 2.47
N LEU A 63 -16.89 -6.75 2.96
CA LEU A 63 -16.17 -7.75 2.16
C LEU A 63 -17.03 -8.22 0.97
N GLU A 64 -18.31 -8.53 1.19
CA GLU A 64 -19.24 -8.93 0.13
C GLU A 64 -19.39 -7.83 -0.93
N ARG A 65 -19.51 -6.58 -0.51
CA ARG A 65 -19.60 -5.45 -1.45
C ARG A 65 -18.35 -5.31 -2.30
N VAL A 66 -17.16 -5.41 -1.69
CA VAL A 66 -15.87 -5.37 -2.43
C VAL A 66 -15.76 -6.55 -3.38
N ALA A 67 -16.13 -7.76 -2.94
CA ALA A 67 -16.10 -8.96 -3.78
C ALA A 67 -17.05 -8.85 -4.99
N LYS A 68 -18.26 -8.31 -4.81
CA LYS A 68 -19.20 -8.05 -5.92
C LYS A 68 -18.64 -7.04 -6.91
N PHE A 69 -18.01 -5.98 -6.42
CA PHE A 69 -17.35 -4.97 -7.26
C PHE A 69 -16.18 -5.55 -8.04
N ALA A 70 -15.30 -6.31 -7.38
CA ALA A 70 -14.17 -6.99 -8.01
C ALA A 70 -14.67 -7.99 -9.09
N ARG A 71 -15.70 -8.79 -8.78
CA ARG A 71 -16.31 -9.70 -9.75
C ARG A 71 -16.80 -8.99 -11.00
N ALA A 72 -17.48 -7.85 -10.85
CA ALA A 72 -17.97 -7.08 -11.99
C ALA A 72 -16.82 -6.58 -12.88
N LEU A 73 -15.72 -6.11 -12.29
CA LEU A 73 -14.54 -5.68 -13.02
C LEU A 73 -13.85 -6.86 -13.72
N ILE A 74 -13.68 -7.99 -13.05
CA ILE A 74 -13.10 -9.21 -13.62
C ILE A 74 -13.93 -9.71 -14.80
N THR A 75 -15.27 -9.72 -14.66
CA THR A 75 -16.17 -10.14 -15.73
C THR A 75 -16.01 -9.25 -16.95
N ASP A 76 -15.99 -7.93 -16.78
CA ASP A 76 -15.82 -7.00 -17.92
C ASP A 76 -14.46 -7.19 -18.60
N LEU A 77 -13.39 -7.36 -17.83
CA LEU A 77 -12.05 -7.57 -18.35
C LEU A 77 -11.90 -8.89 -19.09
N ALA A 78 -12.53 -9.96 -18.56
CA ALA A 78 -12.49 -11.29 -19.16
C ALA A 78 -13.37 -11.44 -20.39
N SER A 79 -14.49 -10.71 -20.43
CA SER A 79 -15.45 -10.74 -21.57
C SER A 79 -15.15 -9.67 -22.63
N GLY A 80 -14.25 -8.74 -22.33
CA GLY A 80 -13.89 -7.66 -23.25
C GLY A 80 -13.16 -8.19 -24.49
N ALA A 81 -13.47 -7.63 -25.65
CA ALA A 81 -12.80 -7.98 -26.91
C ALA A 81 -11.31 -7.57 -26.93
N GLU A 82 -10.96 -6.53 -26.16
CA GLU A 82 -9.62 -5.98 -26.09
C GLU A 82 -8.97 -6.26 -24.72
N ARG A 83 -7.71 -6.64 -24.74
CA ARG A 83 -6.94 -6.76 -23.52
C ARG A 83 -6.61 -5.38 -22.94
N PRO A 84 -6.61 -5.21 -21.62
CA PRO A 84 -6.15 -3.97 -21.01
C PRO A 84 -4.71 -3.66 -21.45
N ALA A 85 -4.48 -2.44 -21.90
CA ALA A 85 -3.13 -2.00 -22.21
C ALA A 85 -2.30 -1.91 -20.91
N TYR A 86 -1.09 -2.44 -20.97
CA TYR A 86 -0.14 -2.24 -19.89
C TYR A 86 0.41 -0.81 -19.98
N ALA A 87 0.23 -0.04 -18.90
CA ALA A 87 0.82 1.28 -18.76
C ALA A 87 2.07 1.17 -17.87
N LYS A 88 3.23 1.46 -18.46
CA LYS A 88 4.47 1.52 -17.69
C LYS A 88 4.53 2.83 -16.92
N VAL A 89 4.58 2.74 -15.62
CA VAL A 89 4.87 3.87 -14.72
C VAL A 89 6.36 3.81 -14.39
N GLU A 90 7.07 4.91 -14.58
CA GLU A 90 8.47 4.97 -14.20
C GLU A 90 8.59 4.92 -12.67
N LYS A 91 9.49 4.07 -12.18
CA LYS A 91 9.82 4.03 -10.77
C LYS A 91 10.51 5.35 -10.44
N ARG A 92 10.00 6.07 -9.43
CA ARG A 92 10.70 7.25 -8.91
C ARG A 92 12.09 6.81 -8.44
N ASP A 93 13.12 7.53 -8.82
CA ASP A 93 14.50 7.24 -8.45
C ASP A 93 14.68 7.40 -6.93
N GLY A 94 14.60 6.28 -6.24
CA GLY A 94 14.80 6.13 -4.81
C GLY A 94 15.55 4.83 -4.54
N GLY A 95 16.71 4.67 -5.15
CA GLY A 95 17.74 3.68 -4.79
C GLY A 95 17.37 2.21 -4.89
N GLY A 96 18.27 1.45 -5.52
CA GLY A 96 18.50 0.04 -5.28
C GLY A 96 17.50 -0.97 -5.86
N GLY A 97 17.97 -1.78 -6.77
CA GLY A 97 17.26 -2.95 -7.27
C GLY A 97 16.84 -3.91 -6.14
N ARG A 98 15.72 -4.58 -6.35
CA ARG A 98 15.04 -5.51 -5.42
C ARG A 98 15.84 -6.71 -4.93
N GLU A 99 17.10 -6.85 -5.30
CA GLU A 99 17.96 -7.97 -4.85
C GLU A 99 18.74 -7.68 -3.56
N GLN A 100 18.70 -6.43 -3.05
CA GLN A 100 19.35 -6.12 -1.78
C GLN A 100 18.36 -6.25 -0.62
N LEU A 101 18.80 -6.92 0.44
CA LEU A 101 18.10 -7.01 1.72
C LEU A 101 17.64 -5.59 2.13
N ARG A 102 16.33 -5.39 2.21
CA ARG A 102 15.77 -4.10 2.60
C ARG A 102 16.01 -3.84 4.09
N ALA A 103 16.33 -2.60 4.42
CA ALA A 103 16.34 -2.18 5.81
C ALA A 103 14.93 -2.41 6.41
N TYR A 104 14.91 -2.85 7.66
CA TYR A 104 13.69 -3.11 8.41
C TYR A 104 13.60 -2.14 9.59
N LEU A 105 12.55 -1.34 9.62
CA LEU A 105 12.27 -0.41 10.72
C LEU A 105 11.18 -0.95 11.66
N GLY A 106 10.22 -1.68 11.13
CA GLY A 106 9.11 -2.27 11.88
C GLY A 106 7.96 -1.31 12.16
N THR A 107 7.85 -0.23 11.39
CA THR A 107 6.65 0.62 11.37
C THR A 107 5.50 -0.10 10.71
N ILE A 108 4.27 0.20 11.14
CA ILE A 108 3.01 -0.22 10.52
C ILE A 108 2.30 1.05 10.05
N PRO A 109 2.46 1.43 8.76
CA PRO A 109 1.82 2.62 8.22
C PRO A 109 0.30 2.49 8.16
N ASP A 110 -0.38 3.61 8.33
CA ASP A 110 -1.81 3.74 8.04
C ASP A 110 -1.98 4.14 6.56
N TYR A 111 -2.40 3.20 5.74
CA TYR A 111 -2.58 3.42 4.29
C TYR A 111 -3.91 4.12 3.95
N ALA A 112 -4.81 4.29 4.92
CA ALA A 112 -6.15 4.83 4.68
C ALA A 112 -6.21 6.35 4.79
N GLN A 113 -5.26 6.99 5.46
CA GLN A 113 -5.31 8.42 5.73
C GLN A 113 -4.31 9.17 4.86
N GLU A 114 -4.83 10.10 4.06
CA GLU A 114 -4.02 11.11 3.37
C GLU A 114 -3.63 12.19 4.37
N VAL A 115 -2.40 12.10 4.84
CA VAL A 115 -1.77 13.13 5.68
C VAL A 115 -0.47 13.60 5.01
N ALA A 116 -0.04 14.81 5.32
CA ALA A 116 1.30 15.25 4.92
C ALA A 116 2.35 14.49 5.75
N GLY A 117 2.85 13.37 5.20
CA GLY A 117 3.74 12.44 5.87
C GLY A 117 3.20 11.01 5.87
N VAL A 118 3.67 10.21 6.80
CA VAL A 118 3.25 8.80 6.98
C VAL A 118 2.74 8.60 8.40
N LYS A 119 1.43 8.53 8.55
CA LYS A 119 0.82 8.17 9.82
C LYS A 119 1.05 6.70 10.14
N LEU A 120 1.32 6.41 11.38
CA LEU A 120 1.52 5.04 11.85
C LEU A 120 0.27 4.53 12.55
N SER A 121 -0.17 3.32 12.19
CA SER A 121 -1.12 2.53 12.97
C SER A 121 -0.44 1.91 14.19
N GLY A 122 0.88 1.74 14.15
CA GLY A 122 1.68 1.18 15.25
C GLY A 122 3.10 0.83 14.83
N THR A 123 3.74 0.05 15.70
CA THR A 123 5.06 -0.53 15.46
C THR A 123 5.04 -2.01 15.83
N ARG A 124 5.93 -2.80 15.23
CA ARG A 124 6.11 -4.20 15.60
C ARG A 124 6.91 -4.31 16.87
N GLY A 125 6.51 -5.22 17.76
CA GLY A 125 7.21 -5.48 19.03
C GLY A 125 8.67 -5.85 18.81
N GLY A 126 9.57 -5.26 19.62
CA GLY A 126 11.01 -5.45 19.52
C GLY A 126 11.70 -4.78 18.33
N SER A 127 10.95 -4.08 17.47
CA SER A 127 11.48 -3.45 16.27
C SER A 127 12.35 -2.23 16.55
N PRO A 128 13.19 -1.81 15.59
CA PRO A 128 13.92 -0.54 15.69
C PRO A 128 13.00 0.68 15.91
N ALA A 129 11.83 0.71 15.26
CA ALA A 129 10.85 1.78 15.43
C ALA A 129 10.31 1.85 16.87
N GLU A 130 9.93 0.72 17.45
CA GLU A 130 9.48 0.67 18.85
C GLU A 130 10.60 1.11 19.83
N LYS A 131 11.82 0.61 19.61
CA LYS A 131 12.99 1.01 20.42
C LYS A 131 13.32 2.49 20.30
N ALA A 132 13.03 3.09 19.16
CA ALA A 132 13.15 4.54 18.95
C ALA A 132 11.98 5.35 19.55
N GLY A 133 10.97 4.67 20.13
CA GLY A 133 9.83 5.32 20.78
C GLY A 133 8.68 5.68 19.84
N LEU A 134 8.71 5.23 18.59
CA LEU A 134 7.60 5.42 17.66
C LEU A 134 6.40 4.55 18.08
N LYS A 135 5.20 5.10 17.89
CA LYS A 135 3.94 4.45 18.28
C LYS A 135 2.80 4.77 17.31
N GLY A 136 1.70 4.09 17.47
CA GLY A 136 0.46 4.40 16.74
C GLY A 136 0.01 5.84 16.97
N GLY A 137 -0.42 6.49 15.88
CA GLY A 137 -0.80 7.89 15.84
C GLY A 137 0.31 8.86 15.47
N ASP A 138 1.58 8.46 15.55
CA ASP A 138 2.70 9.30 15.10
C ASP A 138 2.65 9.51 13.59
N ILE A 139 3.12 10.67 13.13
CA ILE A 139 3.26 11.00 11.72
C ILE A 139 4.75 11.23 11.42
N ILE A 140 5.32 10.38 10.55
CA ILE A 140 6.69 10.55 10.07
C ILE A 140 6.66 11.56 8.93
N VAL A 141 7.25 12.72 9.11
CA VAL A 141 7.30 13.80 8.12
C VAL A 141 8.67 13.91 7.44
N GLU A 142 9.67 13.27 8.03
CA GLU A 142 11.02 13.20 7.49
C GLU A 142 11.65 11.86 7.86
N PHE A 143 12.42 11.26 6.96
CA PHE A 143 13.17 10.04 7.21
C PHE A 143 14.49 10.07 6.44
N ALA A 144 15.60 9.81 7.12
CA ALA A 144 16.95 9.81 6.55
C ALA A 144 17.30 11.13 5.80
N GLY A 145 16.80 12.28 6.27
CA GLY A 145 17.01 13.58 5.66
C GLY A 145 16.11 13.88 4.46
N GLN A 146 15.18 12.99 4.13
CA GLN A 146 14.19 13.19 3.06
C GLN A 146 12.83 13.54 3.66
N LYS A 147 12.23 14.64 3.17
CA LYS A 147 10.86 15.00 3.53
C LYS A 147 9.89 14.01 2.90
N LEU A 148 8.90 13.61 3.69
CA LEU A 148 7.88 12.66 3.29
C LEU A 148 6.55 13.39 3.14
N ALA A 149 5.99 13.39 1.95
CA ALA A 149 4.65 13.88 1.71
C ALA A 149 3.59 12.76 1.82
N ASN A 150 4.01 11.51 1.61
CA ASN A 150 3.11 10.35 1.57
C ASN A 150 3.88 9.03 1.79
N ILE A 151 3.15 7.93 1.79
CA ILE A 151 3.70 6.57 1.98
C ILE A 151 4.68 6.16 0.87
N TYR A 152 4.52 6.66 -0.34
CA TYR A 152 5.43 6.35 -1.44
C TYR A 152 6.83 6.91 -1.18
N ASP A 153 6.91 8.17 -0.74
CA ASP A 153 8.17 8.82 -0.38
C ASP A 153 8.88 8.03 0.72
N TYR A 154 8.12 7.52 1.71
CA TYR A 154 8.66 6.68 2.77
C TYR A 154 9.22 5.36 2.24
N THR A 155 8.49 4.70 1.33
CA THR A 155 8.94 3.45 0.72
C THR A 155 10.24 3.66 -0.04
N TYR A 156 10.36 4.75 -0.81
CA TYR A 156 11.58 5.08 -1.53
C TYR A 156 12.73 5.44 -0.59
N ALA A 157 12.46 6.20 0.47
CA ALA A 157 13.46 6.53 1.47
C ALA A 157 13.98 5.28 2.20
N MET A 158 13.10 4.33 2.52
CA MET A 158 13.47 3.03 3.09
C MET A 158 14.32 2.17 2.14
N ASP A 159 14.06 2.23 0.85
CA ASP A 159 14.87 1.52 -0.17
C ASP A 159 16.28 2.13 -0.31
N ALA A 160 16.47 3.40 0.05
CA ALA A 160 17.73 4.11 -0.07
C ALA A 160 18.68 3.93 1.13
N VAL A 161 18.16 3.55 2.32
CA VAL A 161 19.00 3.37 3.51
C VAL A 161 19.64 1.99 3.58
N LYS A 162 20.83 1.94 4.22
CA LYS A 162 21.57 0.69 4.41
C LYS A 162 21.24 0.07 5.77
N ILE A 163 21.23 -1.27 5.82
CA ILE A 163 21.07 -2.01 7.08
C ILE A 163 22.19 -1.63 8.05
N GLY A 164 21.80 -1.33 9.30
CA GLY A 164 22.75 -0.90 10.35
C GLY A 164 23.12 0.58 10.31
N GLN A 165 22.61 1.33 9.33
CA GLN A 165 22.83 2.77 9.28
C GLN A 165 21.88 3.48 10.27
N PRO A 166 22.41 4.31 11.19
CA PRO A 166 21.58 5.21 12.01
C PRO A 166 20.85 6.20 11.10
N VAL A 167 19.56 6.32 11.27
CA VAL A 167 18.72 7.28 10.54
C VAL A 167 17.97 8.17 11.51
N LYS A 168 17.70 9.40 11.08
CA LYS A 168 16.91 10.36 11.84
C LYS A 168 15.62 10.65 11.08
#